data_c78799ca6b9797f6a93c1c7f6523a90e
#
_entry.id   c78799ca6b9797f6a93c1c7f6523a90e
#
_cell.length_a   1.000
_cell.length_b   1.000
_cell.length_c   1.000
_cell.angle_alpha   90.00
_cell.angle_beta   90.00
_cell.angle_gamma   90.00
#
_symmetry.space_group_name_H-M   'P 1'
#
loop_
_entity.id
_entity.type
_entity.pdbx_description
1 polymer ?
#
loop_
_entity_poly.entity_id
_entity_poly.type
_entity_poly.pdbx_seq_one_letter_code
_entity_poly.pdbx_strand_id
1 'polypeptide(L)'
;HYSVWANGKVYHFNERGAHCETEKMFMAQRRLLREIEATKTNAEVEAYYQAHINNQYNPISFNCEHFAYECATGQKKSPTVKGYMIGVIVLKIIILAVYFIRKKQ
;
A
#
# COMPACT_ATOMS: atom_id res chain seq x y z
N HIS A 1 1.39 8.52 0.11
CA HIS A 1 1.85 7.63 1.17
C HIS A 1 0.68 7.19 2.06
N TYR A 2 0.65 5.92 2.41
CA TYR A 2 -0.41 5.32 3.23
C TYR A 2 0.06 5.13 4.67
N SER A 3 -0.87 5.32 5.61
CA SER A 3 -0.59 5.16 7.04
C SER A 3 -1.84 4.70 7.78
N VAL A 4 -1.65 4.16 8.99
CA VAL A 4 -2.75 3.71 9.86
C VAL A 4 -2.71 4.55 11.14
N TRP A 5 -3.85 5.14 11.49
CA TRP A 5 -3.98 6.01 12.64
C TRP A 5 -4.77 5.29 13.73
N ALA A 6 -4.15 5.12 14.88
CA ALA A 6 -4.74 4.43 16.00
C ALA A 6 -4.17 4.97 17.31
N ASN A 7 -5.05 5.27 18.27
CA ASN A 7 -4.69 5.67 19.63
C ASN A 7 -3.70 6.86 19.69
N GLY A 8 -3.91 7.89 18.85
CA GLY A 8 -3.08 9.08 18.79
C GLY A 8 -1.71 8.89 18.14
N LYS A 9 -1.47 7.73 17.56
CA LYS A 9 -0.22 7.40 16.87
C LYS A 9 -0.48 7.08 15.40
N VAL A 10 0.56 7.24 14.58
CA VAL A 10 0.52 6.95 13.16
C VAL A 10 1.55 5.86 12.85
N TYR A 11 1.07 4.76 12.28
CA TYR A 11 1.88 3.62 11.88
C TYR A 11 2.02 3.62 10.37
N HIS A 12 3.24 3.55 9.85
CA HIS A 12 3.47 3.56 8.41
C HIS A 12 4.70 2.73 8.04
N PHE A 13 4.86 2.47 6.75
CA PHE A 13 5.88 1.58 6.23
C PHE A 13 6.51 2.18 4.97
N ASN A 14 7.84 2.17 4.90
CA ASN A 14 8.60 2.64 3.75
C ASN A 14 9.84 1.75 3.53
N GLU A 15 10.74 2.16 2.64
CA GLU A 15 11.96 1.42 2.32
C GLU A 15 12.87 1.18 3.54
N ARG A 16 12.71 1.98 4.59
CA ARG A 16 13.46 1.85 5.86
C ARG A 16 12.76 0.96 6.88
N GLY A 17 11.58 0.41 6.55
CA GLY A 17 10.80 -0.45 7.42
C GLY A 17 9.58 0.22 8.03
N ALA A 18 9.06 -0.39 9.10
CA ALA A 18 7.88 0.08 9.81
C ALA A 18 8.25 1.16 10.83
N HIS A 19 7.42 2.20 10.91
CA HIS A 19 7.62 3.35 11.79
C HIS A 19 6.34 3.67 12.55
N CYS A 20 6.52 4.22 13.75
CA CYS A 20 5.43 4.73 14.57
C CYS A 20 5.78 6.16 15.01
N GLU A 21 4.91 7.11 14.71
CA GLU A 21 5.10 8.53 15.02
C GLU A 21 3.85 9.10 15.66
N THR A 22 3.98 10.26 16.33
CA THR A 22 2.80 11.03 16.75
C THR A 22 2.13 11.66 15.54
N GLU A 23 0.83 11.95 15.63
CA GLU A 23 0.09 12.62 14.56
C GLU A 23 0.75 13.95 14.17
N LYS A 24 1.19 14.72 15.16
CA LYS A 24 1.83 16.01 14.94
C LYS A 24 3.10 15.88 14.10
N MET A 25 3.96 14.93 14.42
CA MET A 25 5.21 14.72 13.68
C MET A 25 4.94 14.19 12.27
N PHE A 26 4.03 13.25 12.15
CA PHE A 26 3.68 12.67 10.84
C PHE A 26 3.09 13.72 9.89
N MET A 27 2.22 14.61 10.39
CA MET A 27 1.54 15.61 9.57
C MET A 27 2.33 16.91 9.39
N ALA A 28 3.52 17.05 9.98
CA ALA A 28 4.29 18.30 9.95
C ALA A 28 4.53 18.87 8.54
N GLN A 29 4.68 17.99 7.53
CA GLN A 29 4.90 18.38 6.14
C GLN A 29 3.97 17.63 5.17
N ARG A 30 2.84 17.13 5.67
CA ARG A 30 1.88 16.32 4.90
C ARG A 30 0.49 16.91 4.95
N ARG A 31 -0.32 16.55 3.98
CA ARG A 31 -1.73 16.91 3.90
C ARG A 31 -2.56 15.64 3.74
N LEU A 32 -3.64 15.55 4.52
CA LEU A 32 -4.59 14.46 4.39
C LEU A 32 -5.36 14.61 3.07
N LEU A 33 -5.34 13.56 2.24
CA LEU A 33 -6.04 13.53 0.97
C LEU A 33 -7.30 12.67 1.01
N ARG A 34 -7.27 11.57 1.77
CA ARG A 34 -8.35 10.59 1.84
C ARG A 34 -8.26 9.79 3.12
N GLU A 35 -9.42 9.45 3.69
CA GLU A 35 -9.54 8.54 4.82
C GLU A 35 -10.33 7.29 4.43
N ILE A 36 -9.93 6.15 5.00
CA ILE A 36 -10.66 4.89 4.92
C ILE A 36 -10.81 4.39 6.35
N GLU A 37 -12.02 3.96 6.72
CA GLU A 37 -12.26 3.47 8.07
C GLU A 37 -11.56 2.13 8.32
N ALA A 38 -10.86 2.03 9.44
CA ALA A 38 -10.24 0.79 9.88
C ALA A 38 -11.28 -0.13 10.53
N THR A 39 -11.16 -1.43 10.29
CA THR A 39 -12.02 -2.45 10.90
C THR A 39 -11.36 -3.13 12.10
N LYS A 40 -10.05 -2.95 12.27
CA LYS A 40 -9.27 -3.51 13.37
C LYS A 40 -9.26 -2.57 14.59
N THR A 41 -9.17 -3.15 15.78
CA THR A 41 -9.03 -2.40 17.03
C THR A 41 -7.64 -1.77 17.15
N ASN A 42 -7.48 -0.80 18.06
CA ASN A 42 -6.18 -0.20 18.35
C ASN A 42 -5.15 -1.24 18.80
N ALA A 43 -5.56 -2.21 19.61
CA ALA A 43 -4.68 -3.30 20.06
C ALA A 43 -4.25 -4.21 18.90
N GLU A 44 -5.13 -4.50 17.97
CA GLU A 44 -4.82 -5.30 16.78
C GLU A 44 -3.87 -4.55 15.84
N VAL A 45 -4.04 -3.25 15.67
CA VAL A 45 -3.14 -2.40 14.88
C VAL A 45 -1.73 -2.42 15.48
N GLU A 46 -1.60 -2.22 16.79
CA GLU A 46 -0.32 -2.26 17.49
C GLU A 46 0.35 -3.64 17.36
N ALA A 47 -0.42 -4.72 17.53
CA ALA A 47 0.09 -6.08 17.39
C ALA A 47 0.60 -6.37 15.97
N TYR A 48 -0.11 -5.91 14.95
CA TYR A 48 0.33 -6.02 13.56
C TYR A 48 1.65 -5.27 13.34
N TYR A 49 1.74 -4.03 13.81
CA TYR A 49 2.96 -3.24 13.73
C TYR A 49 4.16 -3.97 14.34
N GLN A 50 4.01 -4.48 15.56
CA GLN A 50 5.09 -5.21 16.25
C GLN A 50 5.49 -6.49 15.51
N ALA A 51 4.52 -7.20 14.96
CA ALA A 51 4.78 -8.43 14.21
C ALA A 51 5.53 -8.18 12.87
N HIS A 52 5.40 -6.97 12.30
CA HIS A 52 5.95 -6.63 10.99
C HIS A 52 7.08 -5.58 11.04
N ILE A 53 7.58 -5.27 12.23
CA ILE A 53 8.58 -4.23 12.43
C ILE A 53 9.89 -4.50 11.66
N ASN A 54 10.23 -5.77 11.42
CA ASN A 54 11.43 -6.19 10.72
C ASN A 54 11.18 -6.62 9.26
N ASN A 55 9.97 -6.42 8.76
CA ASN A 55 9.65 -6.77 7.37
C ASN A 55 10.39 -5.86 6.40
N GLN A 56 10.79 -6.42 5.27
CA GLN A 56 11.44 -5.67 4.20
C GLN A 56 10.41 -5.09 3.25
N TYR A 57 10.66 -3.86 2.82
CA TYR A 57 9.85 -3.17 1.82
C TYR A 57 10.05 -3.81 0.45
N ASN A 58 8.94 -4.04 -0.27
CA ASN A 58 8.95 -4.45 -1.66
C ASN A 58 7.88 -3.66 -2.42
N PRO A 59 8.23 -2.88 -3.46
CA PRO A 59 7.27 -2.02 -4.16
C PRO A 59 6.06 -2.75 -4.74
N ILE A 60 6.20 -4.03 -5.05
CA ILE A 60 5.14 -4.83 -5.69
C ILE A 60 4.39 -5.69 -4.68
N SER A 61 5.13 -6.42 -3.81
CA SER A 61 4.52 -7.43 -2.95
C SER A 61 4.25 -6.97 -1.51
N PHE A 62 4.97 -5.96 -1.00
CA PHE A 62 4.76 -5.44 0.35
C PHE A 62 5.25 -3.99 0.46
N ASN A 63 4.40 -3.05 0.07
CA ASN A 63 4.66 -1.62 0.14
C ASN A 63 3.83 -0.94 1.24
N CYS A 64 3.87 0.39 1.32
CA CYS A 64 3.13 1.15 2.33
C CYS A 64 1.62 0.92 2.25
N GLU A 65 1.08 0.71 1.06
CA GLU A 65 -0.35 0.45 0.87
C GLU A 65 -0.74 -0.94 1.37
N HIS A 66 0.04 -1.98 1.06
CA HIS A 66 -0.16 -3.33 1.61
C HIS A 66 -0.12 -3.32 3.14
N PHE A 67 0.88 -2.67 3.71
CA PHE A 67 1.01 -2.55 5.16
C PHE A 67 -0.22 -1.87 5.77
N ALA A 68 -0.63 -0.73 5.22
CA ALA A 68 -1.75 0.03 5.76
C ALA A 68 -3.07 -0.76 5.67
N TYR A 69 -3.37 -1.36 4.52
CA TYR A 69 -4.61 -2.13 4.36
C TYR A 69 -4.65 -3.37 5.25
N GLU A 70 -3.58 -4.16 5.32
CA GLU A 70 -3.56 -5.35 6.17
C GLU A 70 -3.61 -4.98 7.65
N CYS A 71 -2.87 -3.94 8.07
CA CYS A 71 -2.88 -3.45 9.44
C CYS A 71 -4.26 -2.95 9.87
N ALA A 72 -4.93 -2.19 9.02
CA ALA A 72 -6.20 -1.55 9.36
C ALA A 72 -7.42 -2.45 9.13
N THR A 73 -7.37 -3.39 8.18
CA THR A 73 -8.53 -4.18 7.77
C THR A 73 -8.33 -5.69 7.81
N GLY A 74 -7.11 -6.15 7.94
CA GLY A 74 -6.76 -7.58 7.86
C GLY A 74 -6.65 -8.11 6.44
N GLN A 75 -6.86 -7.28 5.42
CA GLN A 75 -6.74 -7.67 4.01
C GLN A 75 -5.47 -7.10 3.40
N LYS A 76 -4.57 -7.97 3.00
CA LYS A 76 -3.34 -7.54 2.30
C LYS A 76 -3.67 -7.22 0.85
N LYS A 77 -3.70 -5.94 0.51
CA LYS A 77 -3.96 -5.47 -0.86
C LYS A 77 -3.26 -4.16 -1.16
N SER A 78 -3.00 -3.93 -2.44
CA SER A 78 -2.52 -2.65 -2.95
C SER A 78 -3.29 -2.32 -4.22
N PRO A 79 -4.35 -1.50 -4.14
CA PRO A 79 -5.11 -1.08 -5.31
C PRO A 79 -4.23 -0.43 -6.37
N THR A 80 -3.21 0.33 -5.98
CA THR A 80 -2.27 0.97 -6.91
C THR A 80 -1.47 -0.06 -7.71
N VAL A 81 -0.90 -1.08 -7.04
CA VAL A 81 -0.17 -2.16 -7.71
C VAL A 81 -1.10 -2.97 -8.59
N LYS A 82 -2.30 -3.31 -8.11
CA LYS A 82 -3.31 -4.03 -8.90
C LYS A 82 -3.65 -3.27 -10.18
N GLY A 83 -3.90 -1.96 -10.09
CA GLY A 83 -4.20 -1.13 -11.25
C GLY A 83 -3.05 -1.09 -12.25
N TYR A 84 -1.81 -0.96 -11.76
CA TYR A 84 -0.61 -1.00 -12.60
C TYR A 84 -0.46 -2.32 -13.33
N MET A 85 -0.65 -3.45 -12.65
CA MET A 85 -0.56 -4.79 -13.26
C MET A 85 -1.62 -5.01 -14.33
N ILE A 86 -2.86 -4.57 -14.09
CA ILE A 86 -3.94 -4.62 -15.09
C ILE A 86 -3.55 -3.79 -16.32
N GLY A 87 -3.03 -2.58 -16.14
CA GLY A 87 -2.56 -1.72 -17.23
C GLY A 87 -1.48 -2.38 -18.08
N VAL A 88 -0.52 -3.06 -17.47
CA VAL A 88 0.53 -3.80 -18.17
C VAL A 88 -0.06 -4.95 -19.00
N ILE A 89 -1.03 -5.69 -18.46
CA ILE A 89 -1.71 -6.79 -19.19
C ILE A 89 -2.43 -6.24 -20.41
N VAL A 90 -3.19 -5.17 -20.27
CA VAL A 90 -3.92 -4.52 -21.38
C VAL A 90 -2.95 -4.06 -22.47
N LEU A 91 -1.83 -3.43 -22.09
CA LEU A 91 -0.80 -3.00 -23.05
C LEU A 91 -0.21 -4.19 -23.84
N LYS A 92 0.06 -5.31 -23.19
CA LYS A 92 0.55 -6.52 -23.86
C LYS A 92 -0.46 -7.05 -24.90
N ILE A 93 -1.74 -7.03 -24.59
CA ILE A 93 -2.80 -7.45 -25.52
C ILE A 93 -2.81 -6.53 -26.75
N ILE A 94 -2.72 -5.22 -26.57
CA ILE A 94 -2.68 -4.24 -27.67
C ILE A 94 -1.46 -4.49 -28.57
N ILE A 95 -0.29 -4.71 -28.01
CA ILE A 95 0.95 -4.98 -28.76
C ILE A 95 0.80 -6.27 -29.59
N LEU A 96 0.24 -7.33 -29.03
CA LEU A 96 -0.01 -8.58 -29.77
C LEU A 96 -0.99 -8.36 -30.93
N ALA A 97 -2.06 -7.60 -30.72
CA ALA A 97 -3.02 -7.28 -31.78
C ALA A 97 -2.36 -6.53 -32.95
N VAL A 98 -1.53 -5.54 -32.66
CA VAL A 98 -0.77 -4.80 -33.69
C VAL A 98 0.20 -5.71 -34.43
N TYR A 99 0.89 -6.60 -33.73
CA TYR A 99 1.80 -7.57 -34.36
C TYR A 99 1.07 -8.48 -35.35
N PHE A 100 -0.10 -9.00 -34.99
CA PHE A 100 -0.89 -9.85 -35.89
C PHE A 100 -1.41 -9.10 -37.12
N ILE A 101 -1.84 -7.86 -36.97
CA ILE A 101 -2.27 -7.01 -38.09
C ILE A 101 -1.13 -6.81 -39.08
N ARG A 102 0.06 -6.48 -38.62
CA ARG A 102 1.24 -6.29 -39.49
C ARG A 102 1.63 -7.57 -40.25
N LYS A 103 1.54 -8.72 -39.62
CA LYS A 103 1.97 -9.98 -40.23
C LYS A 103 1.02 -10.45 -41.35
N LYS A 104 -0.22 -10.00 -41.33
CA LYS A 104 -1.19 -10.30 -42.42
C LYS A 104 -0.97 -9.47 -43.69
N GLN A 105 -0.24 -8.37 -43.59
CA GLN A 105 0.11 -7.51 -44.71
C GLN A 105 1.45 -7.91 -45.34
#